data_e89b6ace024849ba3469e8c2c7783396
#
_entry.id   e89b6ace024849ba3469e8c2c7783396
#
_cell.length_a   1.000
_cell.length_b   1.000
_cell.length_c   1.000
_cell.angle_alpha   90.00
_cell.angle_beta   90.00
_cell.angle_gamma   90.00
#
_symmetry.space_group_name_H-M   'P 1'
#
loop_
_entity.id
_entity.type
_entity.pdbx_description
1 polymer ?
#
loop_
_entity_poly.entity_id
_entity_poly.type
_entity_poly.pdbx_seq_one_letter_code
_entity_poly.pdbx_strand_id
1 'polypeptide(L)'
;MIAQNTIFYYWRNLPMAQNRYIGDYPVIGIRPVVDGRRGPMMLRESLEAQVWAMANAAKKLFEDNLYYSNGEHVKVVMADTSIGRVPEAAACADKFKKEGVSITLSVTPCWCYGSETMDMDPTTIKAVWGFNGTERPGAVYLAAVLAGHAQKGLPAFGIYGHEVQDRDQVTEIPEDVKEKLLRFGRAAVAVATMKGKSYLQIGSQCMGIAGSIMDQDMMES
;
A
#
# COMPACT_ATOMS: atom_id res chain seq x y z
N MET A 1 9.73 2.66 51.83
CA MET A 1 8.48 3.00 51.06
C MET A 1 8.54 4.35 50.36
N ILE A 2 9.55 5.20 50.52
CA ILE A 2 9.68 6.52 49.89
C ILE A 2 10.43 6.46 48.52
N ALA A 3 11.32 5.48 48.33
CA ALA A 3 12.14 5.40 47.10
C ALA A 3 11.38 4.94 45.85
N GLN A 4 10.35 4.12 45.96
CA GLN A 4 9.60 3.64 44.80
C GLN A 4 8.70 4.71 44.14
N ASN A 5 8.13 5.61 44.97
CA ASN A 5 7.29 6.69 44.44
C ASN A 5 8.10 7.77 43.73
N THR A 6 9.37 7.99 44.09
CA THR A 6 10.25 8.99 43.48
C THR A 6 10.70 8.58 42.10
N ILE A 7 10.97 7.28 41.88
CA ILE A 7 11.33 6.74 40.56
C ILE A 7 10.15 6.85 39.57
N PHE A 8 8.93 6.48 40.01
CA PHE A 8 7.73 6.61 39.16
C PHE A 8 7.39 8.07 38.83
N TYR A 9 7.64 9.03 39.72
CA TYR A 9 7.43 10.45 39.49
C TYR A 9 8.43 11.01 38.45
N TYR A 10 9.68 10.56 38.52
CA TYR A 10 10.72 10.96 37.53
C TYR A 10 10.41 10.48 36.13
N TRP A 11 9.90 9.23 35.97
CA TRP A 11 9.54 8.71 34.64
C TRP A 11 8.31 9.38 34.04
N ARG A 12 7.38 9.89 34.84
CA ARG A 12 6.20 10.61 34.37
C ARG A 12 6.49 12.03 33.89
N ASN A 13 7.53 12.64 34.37
CA ASN A 13 7.88 14.04 34.10
C ASN A 13 9.15 14.23 33.27
N LEU A 14 9.74 13.13 32.78
CA LEU A 14 10.72 13.29 31.70
C LEU A 14 9.99 13.91 30.51
N PRO A 15 10.48 15.06 29.97
CA PRO A 15 9.96 15.53 28.69
C PRO A 15 10.08 14.34 27.74
N MET A 16 8.96 13.90 27.18
CA MET A 16 8.95 12.87 26.15
C MET A 16 10.08 13.23 25.21
N ALA A 17 11.13 12.44 25.22
CA ALA A 17 12.27 12.67 24.35
C ALA A 17 11.70 12.89 22.97
N GLN A 18 11.89 14.10 22.43
CA GLN A 18 11.46 14.40 21.07
C GLN A 18 11.89 13.21 20.23
N ASN A 19 10.93 12.60 19.60
CA ASN A 19 11.05 11.31 18.94
C ASN A 19 12.27 11.24 18.03
N ARG A 20 13.41 10.86 18.57
CA ARG A 20 14.65 10.64 17.80
C ARG A 20 14.54 9.51 16.78
N TYR A 21 13.43 8.76 16.82
CA TYR A 21 13.27 7.50 16.11
C TYR A 21 11.89 7.35 15.46
N ILE A 22 11.16 8.43 15.29
CA ILE A 22 10.07 8.41 14.31
C ILE A 22 10.79 8.56 12.97
N GLY A 23 10.97 7.44 12.28
CA GLY A 23 11.21 7.46 10.86
C GLY A 23 10.08 8.25 10.18
N ASP A 24 10.30 8.71 8.98
CA ASP A 24 9.27 9.37 8.21
C ASP A 24 8.00 8.52 8.21
N TYR A 25 6.85 9.18 8.37
CA TYR A 25 5.58 8.47 8.31
C TYR A 25 5.40 7.84 6.93
N PRO A 26 4.90 6.59 6.84
CA PRO A 26 4.77 5.90 5.57
C PRO A 26 3.80 6.62 4.63
N VAL A 27 4.18 6.74 3.36
CA VAL A 27 3.36 7.36 2.32
C VAL A 27 2.76 6.29 1.43
N ILE A 28 1.47 6.43 1.11
CA ILE A 28 0.77 5.57 0.16
C ILE A 28 0.88 6.16 -1.24
N GLY A 29 1.34 5.38 -2.20
CA GLY A 29 1.37 5.71 -3.62
C GLY A 29 0.28 4.98 -4.39
N ILE A 30 -0.53 5.70 -5.17
CA ILE A 30 -1.53 5.09 -6.05
C ILE A 30 -1.02 5.09 -7.48
N ARG A 31 -1.05 3.91 -8.11
CA ARG A 31 -0.60 3.64 -9.47
C ARG A 31 -1.83 3.35 -10.35
N PRO A 32 -2.35 4.32 -11.10
CA PRO A 32 -3.39 4.07 -12.09
C PRO A 32 -2.81 3.29 -13.27
N VAL A 33 -3.22 2.04 -13.45
CA VAL A 33 -2.70 1.12 -14.46
C VAL A 33 -3.75 0.90 -15.55
N VAL A 34 -3.36 1.02 -16.80
CA VAL A 34 -4.26 0.93 -17.95
C VAL A 34 -3.59 0.18 -19.11
N ASP A 35 -4.39 -0.39 -19.98
CA ASP A 35 -3.88 -0.97 -21.23
C ASP A 35 -3.15 0.11 -22.06
N GLY A 36 -1.86 -0.07 -22.28
CA GLY A 36 -1.01 0.90 -22.99
C GLY A 36 -1.16 0.89 -24.51
N ARG A 37 -1.98 0.02 -25.08
CA ARG A 37 -2.17 -0.09 -26.53
C ARG A 37 -2.96 1.12 -27.05
N ARG A 38 -2.35 1.78 -28.03
CA ARG A 38 -2.98 2.82 -28.84
C ARG A 38 -3.21 2.23 -30.23
N GLY A 39 -4.07 2.81 -30.99
CA GLY A 39 -4.32 2.39 -32.36
C GLY A 39 -5.77 2.59 -32.76
N PRO A 40 -6.24 1.94 -33.82
CA PRO A 40 -7.58 2.19 -34.36
C PRO A 40 -8.71 1.99 -33.33
N MET A 41 -8.48 1.17 -32.33
CA MET A 41 -9.47 0.88 -31.27
C MET A 41 -9.42 1.87 -30.11
N MET A 42 -8.45 2.78 -30.04
CA MET A 42 -8.28 3.79 -28.97
C MET A 42 -8.52 3.22 -27.57
N LEU A 43 -7.95 2.03 -27.29
CA LEU A 43 -8.24 1.29 -26.06
C LEU A 43 -7.83 2.08 -24.82
N ARG A 44 -6.62 2.63 -24.84
CA ARG A 44 -6.11 3.40 -23.70
C ARG A 44 -7.01 4.61 -23.44
N GLU A 45 -7.30 5.37 -24.48
CA GLU A 45 -8.09 6.60 -24.40
C GLU A 45 -9.50 6.32 -23.84
N SER A 46 -10.08 5.17 -24.22
CA SER A 46 -11.41 4.77 -23.74
C SER A 46 -11.46 4.37 -22.26
N LEU A 47 -10.30 4.11 -21.64
CA LEU A 47 -10.17 3.62 -20.25
C LEU A 47 -9.51 4.64 -19.32
N GLU A 48 -8.94 5.70 -19.87
CA GLU A 48 -8.21 6.71 -19.09
C GLU A 48 -9.10 7.36 -18.03
N ALA A 49 -10.30 7.79 -18.39
CA ALA A 49 -11.23 8.40 -17.45
C ALA A 49 -11.62 7.43 -16.32
N GLN A 50 -11.81 6.16 -16.64
CA GLN A 50 -12.18 5.12 -15.68
C GLN A 50 -11.06 4.85 -14.68
N VAL A 51 -9.82 4.69 -15.12
CA VAL A 51 -8.71 4.42 -14.21
C VAL A 51 -8.44 5.59 -13.26
N TRP A 52 -8.57 6.82 -13.76
CA TRP A 52 -8.43 8.01 -12.92
C TRP A 52 -9.58 8.16 -11.91
N ALA A 53 -10.80 7.83 -12.30
CA ALA A 53 -11.93 7.83 -11.38
C ALA A 53 -11.71 6.84 -10.22
N MET A 54 -11.27 5.62 -10.53
CA MET A 54 -10.92 4.62 -9.50
C MET A 54 -9.76 5.11 -8.60
N ALA A 55 -8.69 5.64 -9.18
CA ALA A 55 -7.54 6.12 -8.43
C ALA A 55 -7.91 7.27 -7.47
N ASN A 56 -8.71 8.22 -7.95
CA ASN A 56 -9.20 9.34 -7.14
C ASN A 56 -10.14 8.87 -6.03
N ALA A 57 -11.03 7.91 -6.32
CA ALA A 57 -11.92 7.33 -5.32
C ALA A 57 -11.14 6.60 -4.21
N ALA A 58 -10.11 5.82 -4.59
CA ALA A 58 -9.23 5.17 -3.61
C ALA A 58 -8.41 6.18 -2.79
N LYS A 59 -7.88 7.22 -3.46
CA LYS A 59 -7.16 8.30 -2.78
C LYS A 59 -8.03 8.95 -1.71
N LYS A 60 -9.22 9.38 -2.11
CA LYS A 60 -10.18 9.99 -1.18
C LYS A 60 -10.55 9.05 -0.03
N LEU A 61 -10.80 7.78 -0.32
CA LEU A 61 -11.10 6.78 0.71
C LEU A 61 -9.98 6.67 1.75
N PHE A 62 -8.73 6.65 1.32
CA PHE A 62 -7.58 6.56 2.23
C PHE A 62 -7.39 7.86 3.01
N GLU A 63 -7.41 9.01 2.37
CA GLU A 63 -7.25 10.31 3.01
C GLU A 63 -8.34 10.59 4.06
N ASP A 64 -9.57 10.16 3.80
CA ASP A 64 -10.68 10.38 4.75
C ASP A 64 -10.66 9.42 5.95
N ASN A 65 -10.03 8.22 5.83
CA ASN A 65 -10.23 7.13 6.81
C ASN A 65 -8.95 6.57 7.43
N LEU A 66 -7.77 6.95 6.95
CA LEU A 66 -6.51 6.44 7.49
C LEU A 66 -5.76 7.54 8.24
N TYR A 67 -5.24 7.17 9.40
CA TYR A 67 -4.53 8.08 10.29
C TYR A 67 -3.22 7.45 10.75
N TYR A 68 -2.22 8.28 10.95
CA TYR A 68 -1.02 7.92 11.67
C TYR A 68 -1.27 7.87 13.19
N SER A 69 -0.33 7.33 13.93
CA SER A 69 -0.41 7.27 15.40
C SER A 69 -0.45 8.64 16.08
N ASN A 70 -0.04 9.71 15.40
CA ASN A 70 -0.13 11.09 15.89
C ASN A 70 -1.49 11.75 15.63
N GLY A 71 -2.41 11.07 14.94
CA GLY A 71 -3.73 11.57 14.58
C GLY A 71 -3.81 12.34 13.27
N GLU A 72 -2.70 12.54 12.57
CA GLU A 72 -2.71 13.14 11.23
C GLU A 72 -3.19 12.15 10.18
N HIS A 73 -3.81 12.66 9.13
CA HIS A 73 -4.20 11.82 7.98
C HIS A 73 -2.98 11.26 7.24
N VAL A 74 -3.11 10.03 6.75
CA VAL A 74 -2.06 9.38 5.97
C VAL A 74 -1.86 10.14 4.64
N LYS A 75 -0.61 10.48 4.34
CA LYS A 75 -0.26 11.11 3.06
C LYS A 75 -0.46 10.11 1.92
N VAL A 76 -1.22 10.54 0.90
CA VAL A 76 -1.45 9.77 -0.31
C VAL A 76 -0.99 10.55 -1.53
N VAL A 77 -0.12 9.96 -2.34
CA VAL A 77 0.35 10.52 -3.61
C VAL A 77 -0.10 9.64 -4.77
N MET A 78 -0.21 10.23 -5.96
CA MET A 78 -0.56 9.48 -7.18
C MET A 78 0.54 9.65 -8.22
N ALA A 79 0.65 8.69 -9.14
CA ALA A 79 1.43 8.88 -10.36
C ALA A 79 0.91 10.08 -11.15
N ASP A 80 1.77 10.76 -11.90
CA ASP A 80 1.38 11.93 -12.70
C ASP A 80 0.65 11.53 -13.98
N THR A 81 0.85 10.30 -14.43
CA THR A 81 0.19 9.73 -15.61
C THR A 81 -0.34 8.35 -15.30
N SER A 82 -1.31 7.88 -16.08
CA SER A 82 -1.66 6.46 -16.08
C SER A 82 -0.50 5.63 -16.62
N ILE A 83 -0.35 4.41 -16.12
CA ILE A 83 0.77 3.52 -16.39
C ILE A 83 0.30 2.42 -17.35
N GLY A 84 0.77 2.47 -18.59
CA GLY A 84 0.56 1.43 -19.59
C GLY A 84 1.80 1.17 -20.42
N ARG A 85 2.91 1.88 -20.11
CA ARG A 85 4.20 1.77 -20.82
C ARG A 85 5.38 1.96 -19.88
N VAL A 86 6.53 1.47 -20.28
CA VAL A 86 7.78 1.52 -19.49
C VAL A 86 8.18 2.93 -19.05
N PRO A 87 8.17 3.98 -19.91
CA PRO A 87 8.54 5.32 -19.46
C PRO A 87 7.64 5.89 -18.37
N GLU A 88 6.34 5.58 -18.41
CA GLU A 88 5.36 6.00 -17.40
C GLU A 88 5.58 5.29 -16.07
N ALA A 89 5.91 4.00 -16.14
CA ALA A 89 6.28 3.23 -14.94
C ALA A 89 7.56 3.76 -14.30
N ALA A 90 8.57 4.08 -15.10
CA ALA A 90 9.83 4.66 -14.62
C ALA A 90 9.60 6.03 -13.95
N ALA A 91 8.84 6.91 -14.60
CA ALA A 91 8.51 8.22 -14.03
C ALA A 91 7.73 8.11 -12.72
N CYS A 92 6.80 7.14 -12.63
CA CYS A 92 6.08 6.86 -11.39
C CYS A 92 7.01 6.37 -10.28
N ALA A 93 7.93 5.44 -10.59
CA ALA A 93 8.91 4.94 -9.63
C ALA A 93 9.83 6.05 -9.12
N ASP A 94 10.32 6.91 -9.99
CA ASP A 94 11.15 8.07 -9.63
C ASP A 94 10.41 9.05 -8.73
N LYS A 95 9.16 9.34 -9.03
CA LYS A 95 8.29 10.19 -8.20
C LYS A 95 8.09 9.57 -6.83
N PHE A 96 7.71 8.31 -6.79
CA PHE A 96 7.39 7.62 -5.54
C PHE A 96 8.62 7.51 -4.62
N LYS A 97 9.79 7.27 -5.20
CA LYS A 97 11.04 7.29 -4.45
C LYS A 97 11.33 8.67 -3.84
N LYS A 98 11.12 9.76 -4.59
CA LYS A 98 11.31 11.14 -4.09
C LYS A 98 10.29 11.51 -2.99
N GLU A 99 9.08 10.99 -3.09
CA GLU A 99 7.99 11.24 -2.14
C GLU A 99 8.03 10.31 -0.90
N GLY A 100 8.98 9.37 -0.84
CA GLY A 100 9.13 8.43 0.27
C GLY A 100 8.00 7.40 0.35
N VAL A 101 7.43 7.00 -0.80
CA VAL A 101 6.37 6.00 -0.87
C VAL A 101 6.91 4.65 -0.41
N SER A 102 6.23 4.05 0.56
CA SER A 102 6.53 2.70 1.09
C SER A 102 5.37 1.72 0.96
N ILE A 103 4.22 2.21 0.55
CA ILE A 103 3.01 1.41 0.32
C ILE A 103 2.46 1.76 -1.05
N THR A 104 2.14 0.78 -1.88
CA THR A 104 1.57 1.03 -3.20
C THR A 104 0.23 0.34 -3.39
N LEU A 105 -0.70 1.05 -4.04
CA LEU A 105 -1.93 0.51 -4.57
C LEU A 105 -1.96 0.70 -6.08
N SER A 106 -1.86 -0.37 -6.83
CA SER A 106 -2.16 -0.34 -8.26
C SER A 106 -3.66 -0.50 -8.47
N VAL A 107 -4.27 0.37 -9.26
CA VAL A 107 -5.69 0.26 -9.62
C VAL A 107 -5.82 0.04 -11.12
N THR A 108 -6.66 -0.89 -11.53
CA THR A 108 -6.85 -1.20 -12.94
C THR A 108 -8.30 -1.50 -13.31
N PRO A 109 -8.85 -0.81 -14.32
CA PRO A 109 -10.19 -1.09 -14.82
C PRO A 109 -10.24 -2.28 -15.76
N CYS A 110 -9.10 -2.72 -16.31
CA CYS A 110 -9.05 -3.61 -17.45
C CYS A 110 -7.88 -4.59 -17.40
N TRP A 111 -7.86 -5.51 -18.35
CA TRP A 111 -6.68 -6.30 -18.66
C TRP A 111 -5.54 -5.40 -19.14
N CYS A 112 -4.35 -5.65 -18.62
CA CYS A 112 -3.13 -4.90 -18.97
C CYS A 112 -2.02 -5.86 -19.41
N TYR A 113 -0.92 -5.32 -19.91
CA TYR A 113 0.22 -6.08 -20.40
C TYR A 113 1.52 -5.50 -19.85
N GLY A 114 2.52 -6.38 -19.80
CA GLY A 114 3.88 -6.00 -19.46
C GLY A 114 4.17 -5.88 -17.96
N SER A 115 5.44 -5.96 -17.63
CA SER A 115 5.94 -5.83 -16.26
C SER A 115 5.85 -4.39 -15.72
N GLU A 116 5.74 -3.41 -16.62
CA GLU A 116 5.54 -1.99 -16.28
C GLU A 116 4.26 -1.75 -15.48
N THR A 117 3.27 -2.63 -15.61
CA THR A 117 2.02 -2.55 -14.84
C THR A 117 2.18 -3.01 -13.40
N MET A 118 3.27 -3.69 -13.09
CA MET A 118 3.61 -4.18 -11.74
C MET A 118 4.42 -3.14 -10.98
N ASP A 119 4.26 -3.11 -9.66
CA ASP A 119 5.22 -2.44 -8.80
C ASP A 119 6.41 -3.38 -8.54
N MET A 120 7.55 -3.03 -9.10
CA MET A 120 8.76 -3.85 -9.05
C MET A 120 9.69 -3.50 -7.88
N ASP A 121 9.35 -2.48 -7.06
CA ASP A 121 10.17 -2.13 -5.90
C ASP A 121 10.05 -3.22 -4.82
N PRO A 122 11.13 -3.90 -4.42
CA PRO A 122 11.05 -4.95 -3.40
C PRO A 122 10.75 -4.43 -1.99
N THR A 123 10.87 -3.14 -1.76
CA THR A 123 10.75 -2.53 -0.43
C THR A 123 9.37 -1.97 -0.14
N THR A 124 8.46 -1.93 -1.11
CA THR A 124 7.09 -1.44 -0.94
C THR A 124 6.13 -2.56 -0.54
N ILE A 125 5.15 -2.23 0.30
CA ILE A 125 4.00 -3.09 0.60
C ILE A 125 2.95 -2.85 -0.47
N LYS A 126 2.53 -3.89 -1.19
CA LYS A 126 1.77 -3.78 -2.44
C LYS A 126 0.37 -4.34 -2.35
N ALA A 127 -0.59 -3.65 -2.96
CA ALA A 127 -1.87 -4.22 -3.33
C ALA A 127 -2.25 -3.85 -4.76
N VAL A 128 -3.12 -4.65 -5.33
CA VAL A 128 -3.72 -4.39 -6.65
C VAL A 128 -5.23 -4.46 -6.50
N TRP A 129 -5.91 -3.40 -6.91
CA TRP A 129 -7.37 -3.38 -7.02
C TRP A 129 -7.77 -3.49 -8.48
N GLY A 130 -8.39 -4.63 -8.83
CA GLY A 130 -8.97 -4.87 -10.13
C GLY A 130 -10.47 -4.60 -10.12
N PHE A 131 -10.94 -3.75 -11.04
CA PHE A 131 -12.37 -3.47 -11.22
C PHE A 131 -13.09 -4.73 -11.69
N ASN A 132 -14.13 -5.16 -10.96
CA ASN A 132 -14.97 -6.28 -11.36
C ASN A 132 -16.13 -5.77 -12.21
N GLY A 133 -15.86 -5.52 -13.49
CA GLY A 133 -16.81 -4.91 -14.41
C GLY A 133 -17.33 -5.86 -15.49
N THR A 134 -18.43 -5.48 -16.13
CA THR A 134 -19.05 -6.19 -17.24
C THR A 134 -18.18 -6.21 -18.49
N GLU A 135 -17.39 -5.15 -18.71
CA GLU A 135 -16.51 -5.00 -19.85
C GLU A 135 -15.04 -4.92 -19.42
N ARG A 136 -14.16 -5.69 -20.10
CA ARG A 136 -12.71 -5.64 -19.90
C ARG A 136 -12.30 -5.67 -18.42
N PRO A 137 -12.73 -6.64 -17.64
CA PRO A 137 -12.63 -6.58 -16.18
C PRO A 137 -11.19 -6.63 -15.69
N GLY A 138 -10.81 -5.63 -14.90
CA GLY A 138 -9.53 -5.58 -14.20
C GLY A 138 -9.35 -6.71 -13.20
N ALA A 139 -10.44 -7.25 -12.67
CA ALA A 139 -10.44 -8.41 -11.78
C ALA A 139 -9.86 -9.67 -12.45
N VAL A 140 -10.02 -9.83 -13.76
CA VAL A 140 -9.38 -10.93 -14.52
C VAL A 140 -7.87 -10.72 -14.63
N TYR A 141 -7.45 -9.48 -14.87
CA TYR A 141 -6.02 -9.14 -14.89
C TYR A 141 -5.36 -9.33 -13.52
N LEU A 142 -6.10 -9.12 -12.45
CA LEU A 142 -5.63 -9.26 -11.07
C LEU A 142 -4.95 -10.62 -10.83
N ALA A 143 -5.55 -11.71 -11.28
CA ALA A 143 -4.96 -13.05 -11.12
C ALA A 143 -3.59 -13.17 -11.82
N ALA A 144 -3.47 -12.61 -13.02
CA ALA A 144 -2.22 -12.64 -13.78
C ALA A 144 -1.13 -11.78 -13.13
N VAL A 145 -1.46 -10.57 -12.67
CA VAL A 145 -0.49 -9.67 -12.04
C VAL A 145 -0.01 -10.20 -10.68
N LEU A 146 -0.90 -10.81 -9.90
CA LEU A 146 -0.51 -11.44 -8.64
C LEU A 146 0.42 -12.64 -8.86
N ALA A 147 0.15 -13.47 -9.86
CA ALA A 147 1.04 -14.56 -10.25
C ALA A 147 2.41 -14.01 -10.70
N GLY A 148 2.42 -12.92 -11.47
CA GLY A 148 3.66 -12.23 -11.88
C GLY A 148 4.48 -11.71 -10.69
N HIS A 149 3.83 -11.11 -9.71
CA HIS A 149 4.49 -10.68 -8.47
C HIS A 149 5.05 -11.88 -7.68
N ALA A 150 4.25 -12.94 -7.52
CA ALA A 150 4.69 -14.14 -6.80
C ALA A 150 5.93 -14.80 -7.44
N GLN A 151 5.97 -14.89 -8.78
CA GLN A 151 7.13 -15.42 -9.51
C GLN A 151 8.43 -14.62 -9.29
N LYS A 152 8.31 -13.35 -8.92
CA LYS A 152 9.44 -12.46 -8.70
C LYS A 152 9.81 -12.31 -7.21
N GLY A 153 9.11 -13.04 -6.33
CA GLY A 153 9.30 -12.90 -4.89
C GLY A 153 8.83 -11.54 -4.34
N LEU A 154 7.91 -10.88 -5.03
CA LEU A 154 7.35 -9.57 -4.67
C LEU A 154 5.89 -9.74 -4.24
N PRO A 155 5.59 -10.14 -3.00
CA PRO A 155 4.21 -10.41 -2.60
C PRO A 155 3.32 -9.19 -2.76
N ALA A 156 2.13 -9.41 -3.29
CA ALA A 156 1.11 -8.38 -3.46
C ALA A 156 -0.27 -8.90 -3.04
N PHE A 157 -1.12 -8.01 -2.52
CA PHE A 157 -2.47 -8.33 -2.08
C PHE A 157 -3.49 -8.00 -3.17
N GLY A 158 -4.37 -8.95 -3.46
CA GLY A 158 -5.44 -8.76 -4.46
C GLY A 158 -6.72 -8.23 -3.83
N ILE A 159 -7.31 -7.23 -4.47
CA ILE A 159 -8.59 -6.62 -4.07
C ILE A 159 -9.51 -6.56 -5.27
N TYR A 160 -10.74 -7.07 -5.14
CA TYR A 160 -11.81 -6.94 -6.12
C TYR A 160 -13.17 -7.07 -5.43
N GLY A 161 -14.22 -6.59 -6.07
CA GLY A 161 -15.60 -6.66 -5.59
C GLY A 161 -16.25 -8.02 -5.86
N HIS A 162 -17.17 -8.41 -5.00
CA HIS A 162 -17.97 -9.63 -5.17
C HIS A 162 -18.92 -9.51 -6.36
N GLU A 163 -19.59 -8.38 -6.45
CA GLU A 163 -20.59 -8.11 -7.48
C GLU A 163 -19.93 -7.52 -8.72
N VAL A 164 -20.54 -7.80 -9.86
CA VAL A 164 -20.14 -7.23 -11.15
C VAL A 164 -20.75 -5.85 -11.27
N GLN A 165 -19.94 -4.86 -11.53
CA GLN A 165 -20.35 -3.46 -11.69
C GLN A 165 -20.44 -3.09 -13.17
N ASP A 166 -21.36 -2.19 -13.50
CA ASP A 166 -21.35 -1.53 -14.80
C ASP A 166 -20.17 -0.55 -14.91
N ARG A 167 -19.66 -0.37 -16.11
CA ARG A 167 -18.50 0.48 -16.40
C ARG A 167 -18.64 1.90 -15.84
N ASP A 168 -19.84 2.46 -15.84
CA ASP A 168 -20.07 3.83 -15.40
C ASP A 168 -20.12 3.97 -13.88
N GLN A 169 -20.12 2.86 -13.12
CA GLN A 169 -20.17 2.82 -11.66
C GLN A 169 -18.78 2.84 -10.99
N VAL A 170 -17.77 3.23 -11.71
CA VAL A 170 -16.37 3.13 -11.22
C VAL A 170 -16.04 4.04 -10.03
N THR A 171 -16.83 5.09 -9.79
CA THR A 171 -16.67 6.01 -8.65
C THR A 171 -17.33 5.48 -7.38
N GLU A 172 -18.23 4.52 -7.51
CA GLU A 172 -18.91 3.87 -6.42
C GLU A 172 -18.12 2.63 -6.00
N ILE A 173 -17.26 2.79 -4.98
CA ILE A 173 -16.52 1.65 -4.44
C ILE A 173 -17.51 0.77 -3.67
N PRO A 174 -17.72 -0.50 -4.05
CA PRO A 174 -18.58 -1.42 -3.29
C PRO A 174 -18.10 -1.56 -1.84
N GLU A 175 -19.03 -1.84 -0.92
CA GLU A 175 -18.73 -1.85 0.51
C GLU A 175 -17.67 -2.92 0.86
N ASP A 176 -17.73 -4.09 0.25
CA ASP A 176 -16.73 -5.16 0.45
C ASP A 176 -15.34 -4.75 -0.08
N VAL A 177 -15.28 -3.94 -1.15
CA VAL A 177 -14.03 -3.38 -1.67
C VAL A 177 -13.50 -2.30 -0.75
N LYS A 178 -14.35 -1.39 -0.25
CA LYS A 178 -13.96 -0.38 0.74
C LYS A 178 -13.34 -1.03 1.97
N GLU A 179 -14.01 -2.06 2.51
CA GLU A 179 -13.51 -2.79 3.66
C GLU A 179 -12.12 -3.40 3.39
N LYS A 180 -11.93 -4.05 2.22
CA LYS A 180 -10.65 -4.65 1.83
C LYS A 180 -9.55 -3.60 1.65
N LEU A 181 -9.87 -2.47 0.98
CA LEU A 181 -8.93 -1.36 0.81
C LEU A 181 -8.50 -0.77 2.16
N LEU A 182 -9.45 -0.48 3.05
CA LEU A 182 -9.16 0.09 4.36
C LEU A 182 -8.41 -0.91 5.25
N ARG A 183 -8.73 -2.20 5.19
CA ARG A 183 -7.99 -3.25 5.90
C ARG A 183 -6.55 -3.32 5.43
N PHE A 184 -6.33 -3.33 4.11
CA PHE A 184 -4.99 -3.27 3.54
C PHE A 184 -4.27 -2.00 3.99
N GLY A 185 -4.88 -0.83 3.83
CA GLY A 185 -4.28 0.45 4.19
C GLY A 185 -3.83 0.52 5.65
N ARG A 186 -4.68 0.08 6.58
CA ARG A 186 -4.36 0.05 8.02
C ARG A 186 -3.20 -0.90 8.32
N ALA A 187 -3.24 -2.12 7.77
CA ALA A 187 -2.17 -3.10 7.98
C ALA A 187 -0.86 -2.62 7.36
N ALA A 188 -0.89 -2.10 6.13
CA ALA A 188 0.28 -1.61 5.43
C ALA A 188 0.92 -0.40 6.14
N VAL A 189 0.12 0.56 6.62
CA VAL A 189 0.62 1.70 7.40
C VAL A 189 1.28 1.21 8.70
N ALA A 190 0.67 0.25 9.39
CA ALA A 190 1.24 -0.31 10.62
C ALA A 190 2.60 -0.99 10.35
N VAL A 191 2.67 -1.86 9.35
CA VAL A 191 3.91 -2.57 8.97
C VAL A 191 4.98 -1.59 8.47
N ALA A 192 4.62 -0.67 7.58
CA ALA A 192 5.57 0.32 7.07
C ALA A 192 6.10 1.26 8.17
N THR A 193 5.30 1.54 9.20
CA THR A 193 5.75 2.32 10.37
C THR A 193 6.80 1.58 11.19
N MET A 194 6.90 0.25 11.11
CA MET A 194 7.92 -0.53 11.80
C MET A 194 9.30 -0.41 11.16
N LYS A 195 9.38 -0.02 9.89
CA LYS A 195 10.65 0.16 9.18
C LYS A 195 11.54 1.18 9.89
N GLY A 196 12.80 0.82 10.11
CA GLY A 196 13.78 1.66 10.80
C GLY A 196 13.55 1.79 12.33
N LYS A 197 12.64 1.02 12.92
CA LYS A 197 12.45 0.95 14.36
C LYS A 197 13.43 -0.04 14.98
N SER A 198 13.78 0.23 16.23
CA SER A 198 14.58 -0.69 17.03
C SER A 198 13.68 -1.47 17.99
N TYR A 199 13.99 -2.73 18.17
CA TYR A 199 13.34 -3.59 19.13
C TYR A 199 14.30 -3.84 20.29
N LEU A 200 13.83 -3.59 21.52
CA LEU A 200 14.57 -3.89 22.74
C LEU A 200 14.02 -5.17 23.35
N GLN A 201 14.83 -6.21 23.35
CA GLN A 201 14.52 -7.43 24.10
C GLN A 201 15.06 -7.32 25.53
N ILE A 202 14.16 -7.49 26.51
CA ILE A 202 14.52 -7.54 27.93
C ILE A 202 14.24 -8.97 28.41
N GLY A 203 15.30 -9.67 28.79
CA GLY A 203 15.25 -11.08 29.15
C GLY A 203 15.72 -11.99 28.02
N SER A 204 15.76 -13.28 28.32
CA SER A 204 16.26 -14.31 27.43
C SER A 204 15.19 -15.39 27.21
N GLN A 205 15.55 -16.45 26.52
CA GLN A 205 14.66 -17.60 26.28
C GLN A 205 14.14 -18.20 27.56
N CYS A 206 12.84 -18.44 27.63
CA CYS A 206 12.25 -19.14 28.76
C CYS A 206 12.48 -20.66 28.61
N MET A 207 13.40 -21.24 29.38
CA MET A 207 13.66 -22.70 29.48
C MET A 207 13.86 -23.41 28.12
N GLY A 208 14.34 -22.72 27.08
CA GLY A 208 14.54 -23.30 25.76
C GLY A 208 13.23 -23.56 24.98
N ILE A 209 12.12 -22.95 25.35
CA ILE A 209 10.86 -23.06 24.62
C ILE A 209 11.01 -22.36 23.28
N ALA A 210 10.81 -23.10 22.18
CA ALA A 210 11.00 -22.59 20.80
C ALA A 210 10.24 -21.29 20.50
N GLY A 211 9.02 -21.14 21.00
CA GLY A 211 8.21 -19.93 20.83
C GLY A 211 8.70 -18.69 21.58
N SER A 212 9.69 -18.84 22.47
CA SER A 212 10.33 -17.71 23.18
C SER A 212 11.65 -17.25 22.52
N ILE A 213 12.08 -17.95 21.47
CA ILE A 213 13.28 -17.61 20.70
C ILE A 213 12.88 -16.55 19.67
N MET A 214 13.48 -15.38 19.77
CA MET A 214 13.36 -14.35 18.74
C MET A 214 14.62 -14.43 17.85
N ASP A 215 14.40 -14.63 16.57
CA ASP A 215 15.46 -14.53 15.57
C ASP A 215 15.69 -13.06 15.25
N GLN A 216 16.88 -12.57 15.54
CA GLN A 216 17.25 -11.18 15.31
C GLN A 216 17.28 -10.85 13.83
N ASP A 217 17.77 -11.75 13.00
CA ASP A 217 17.90 -11.55 11.54
C ASP A 217 16.52 -11.33 10.89
N MET A 218 15.47 -11.96 11.39
CA MET A 218 14.10 -11.77 10.91
C MET A 218 13.58 -10.35 11.19
N MET A 219 14.13 -9.65 12.18
CA MET A 219 13.72 -8.28 12.53
C MET A 219 14.50 -7.21 11.78
N GLU A 220 15.58 -7.59 11.09
CA GLU A 220 16.44 -6.68 10.33
C GLU A 220 16.09 -6.64 8.83
N SER A 221 15.22 -7.55 8.35
CA SER A 221 14.88 -7.72 6.93
C SER A 221 13.80 -6.77 6.40
#